data_cf18189024cff6e9fa3a427dd4968985
#
_entry.id   cf18189024cff6e9fa3a427dd4968985
#
_cell.length_a   1.000
_cell.length_b   1.000
_cell.length_c   1.000
_cell.angle_alpha   90.00
_cell.angle_beta   90.00
_cell.angle_gamma   90.00
#
_symmetry.space_group_name_H-M   'P 1'
#
loop_
_entity.id
_entity.type
_entity.pdbx_description
1 polymer ?
#
loop_
_entity_poly.entity_id
_entity_poly.type
_entity_poly.pdbx_seq_one_letter_code
_entity_poly.pdbx_strand_id
1 'polypeptide(L)'
;MSKKKVLVAMAGGVDGSAAAALLVQQGYDCDGAMLKLAPNEDSRCCSADDAEDARQAATRLGMRFYVFNETDRFRRCVMDRFTAEYAAGRTPNPCIDCNRELKFGALLDRALTLGYDYIATGHYARVAYDAESGRYRLLRGAERRKDQSYVLYQLTQHQLAHLLLPVGDYDKPAIRDKARAAGLDNADKGDSQDICFVPDGDYVTFLRRQGLTLTPGDFLDEAGRVLGRHRGLPCYTIGQGKGLGVAVGRHVYVLEKDRDRNAIVLGDDAALYASSLLASHVNWISGQIPAVPVRCAAKTRYSQVETPCTAYPLPDGGLRVVFDQPQRAITAGQAVVLYDGDEVLGGGTIEKSE
;
A
#
# COMPACT_ATOMS: atom_id res chain seq x y z
N MET A 1 24.84 -28.52 -4.88
CA MET A 1 23.42 -28.11 -4.88
C MET A 1 23.24 -27.05 -5.96
N SER A 2 22.19 -27.13 -6.78
CA SER A 2 21.87 -26.06 -7.74
C SER A 2 21.59 -24.76 -6.99
N LYS A 3 22.03 -23.62 -7.54
CA LYS A 3 21.70 -22.31 -6.98
C LYS A 3 20.19 -22.11 -6.99
N LYS A 4 19.64 -21.50 -5.95
CA LYS A 4 18.25 -21.09 -5.90
C LYS A 4 17.98 -19.95 -6.90
N LYS A 5 16.90 -20.04 -7.65
CA LYS A 5 16.54 -19.09 -8.70
C LYS A 5 15.59 -18.01 -8.18
N VAL A 6 15.90 -16.76 -8.48
CA VAL A 6 15.11 -15.60 -8.01
C VAL A 6 14.72 -14.71 -9.18
N LEU A 7 13.44 -14.39 -9.30
CA LEU A 7 12.95 -13.36 -10.22
C LEU A 7 12.77 -12.05 -9.45
N VAL A 8 13.63 -11.06 -9.74
CA VAL A 8 13.67 -9.78 -9.02
C VAL A 8 12.77 -8.76 -9.72
N ALA A 9 11.76 -8.23 -9.02
CA ALA A 9 10.93 -7.14 -9.51
C ALA A 9 11.72 -5.82 -9.53
N MET A 10 11.95 -5.28 -10.73
CA MET A 10 12.73 -4.07 -10.98
C MET A 10 11.88 -3.08 -11.77
N ALA A 11 11.71 -1.87 -11.24
CA ALA A 11 10.92 -0.81 -11.87
C ALA A 11 11.77 0.44 -12.18
N GLY A 12 13.06 0.25 -12.47
CA GLY A 12 13.99 1.34 -12.77
C GLY A 12 14.45 2.18 -11.57
N GLY A 13 13.90 1.97 -10.38
CA GLY A 13 14.31 2.63 -9.13
C GLY A 13 15.50 1.94 -8.47
N VAL A 14 16.18 2.67 -7.58
CA VAL A 14 17.38 2.17 -6.86
C VAL A 14 17.09 0.95 -5.99
N ASP A 15 15.93 0.87 -5.34
CA ASP A 15 15.63 -0.19 -4.35
C ASP A 15 15.54 -1.58 -5.00
N GLY A 16 14.86 -1.69 -6.15
CA GLY A 16 14.78 -2.93 -6.91
C GLY A 16 16.15 -3.36 -7.47
N SER A 17 16.93 -2.40 -7.97
CA SER A 17 18.27 -2.66 -8.51
C SER A 17 19.26 -3.07 -7.40
N ALA A 18 19.22 -2.42 -6.24
CA ALA A 18 20.02 -2.78 -5.09
C ALA A 18 19.61 -4.17 -4.53
N ALA A 19 18.30 -4.48 -4.50
CA ALA A 19 17.81 -5.80 -4.14
C ALA A 19 18.41 -6.90 -5.02
N ALA A 20 18.45 -6.67 -6.34
CA ALA A 20 19.10 -7.57 -7.29
C ALA A 20 20.59 -7.74 -6.99
N ALA A 21 21.33 -6.63 -6.82
CA ALA A 21 22.76 -6.67 -6.50
C ALA A 21 23.07 -7.45 -5.24
N LEU A 22 22.30 -7.25 -4.16
CA LEU A 22 22.42 -7.98 -2.91
C LEU A 22 22.24 -9.49 -3.09
N LEU A 23 21.22 -9.91 -3.84
CA LEU A 23 20.96 -11.32 -4.07
C LEU A 23 22.02 -12.01 -4.94
N VAL A 24 22.52 -11.34 -5.97
CA VAL A 24 23.64 -11.81 -6.78
C VAL A 24 24.89 -11.99 -5.90
N GLN A 25 25.20 -11.02 -5.02
CA GLN A 25 26.32 -11.15 -4.07
C GLN A 25 26.14 -12.30 -3.08
N GLN A 26 24.89 -12.62 -2.68
CA GLN A 26 24.57 -13.77 -1.83
C GLN A 26 24.62 -15.10 -2.57
N GLY A 27 24.86 -15.09 -3.89
CA GLY A 27 25.07 -16.29 -4.70
C GLY A 27 23.80 -16.90 -5.30
N TYR A 28 22.66 -16.19 -5.27
CA TYR A 28 21.45 -16.60 -5.99
C TYR A 28 21.64 -16.51 -7.51
N ASP A 29 20.88 -17.33 -8.24
CA ASP A 29 20.72 -17.24 -9.70
C ASP A 29 19.55 -16.31 -9.98
N CYS A 30 19.86 -15.06 -10.37
CA CYS A 30 18.88 -13.99 -10.45
C CYS A 30 18.59 -13.60 -11.91
N ASP A 31 17.30 -13.38 -12.19
CA ASP A 31 16.84 -12.64 -13.37
C ASP A 31 15.96 -11.45 -12.95
N GLY A 32 15.95 -10.39 -13.75
CA GLY A 32 15.14 -9.21 -13.53
C GLY A 32 13.78 -9.29 -14.24
N ALA A 33 12.75 -8.73 -13.62
CA ALA A 33 11.44 -8.60 -14.26
C ALA A 33 10.82 -7.25 -13.98
N MET A 34 10.22 -6.64 -14.99
CA MET A 34 9.37 -5.46 -14.87
C MET A 34 7.94 -5.82 -15.23
N LEU A 35 6.99 -5.32 -14.43
CA LEU A 35 5.57 -5.34 -14.77
C LEU A 35 5.23 -4.06 -15.52
N LYS A 36 4.83 -4.16 -16.80
CA LYS A 36 4.25 -3.03 -17.53
C LYS A 36 2.81 -2.87 -17.05
N LEU A 37 2.56 -1.80 -16.29
CA LEU A 37 1.27 -1.57 -15.60
C LEU A 37 0.38 -0.56 -16.32
N ALA A 38 0.93 0.37 -17.07
CA ALA A 38 0.16 1.36 -17.80
C ALA A 38 0.44 1.30 -19.32
N PRO A 39 -0.57 1.63 -20.15
CA PRO A 39 -0.42 1.50 -21.60
C PRO A 39 0.49 2.55 -22.23
N ASN A 40 0.68 3.73 -21.64
CA ASN A 40 1.35 4.87 -22.26
C ASN A 40 2.16 5.75 -21.30
N GLU A 41 2.85 6.73 -21.88
CA GLU A 41 3.82 7.70 -21.33
C GLU A 41 3.31 8.55 -20.14
N ASP A 42 2.02 8.52 -19.83
CA ASP A 42 1.39 9.35 -18.78
C ASP A 42 1.54 8.79 -17.36
N SER A 43 2.17 7.64 -17.16
CA SER A 43 2.38 7.09 -15.81
C SER A 43 3.84 7.20 -15.38
N ARG A 44 4.09 7.69 -14.16
CA ARG A 44 5.40 7.64 -13.52
C ARG A 44 5.87 6.23 -13.15
N CYS A 45 5.02 5.23 -13.36
CA CYS A 45 5.35 3.84 -13.09
C CYS A 45 5.53 3.12 -14.43
N CYS A 46 6.76 2.67 -14.71
CA CYS A 46 7.08 1.89 -15.90
C CYS A 46 7.14 2.70 -17.21
N SER A 47 7.70 3.91 -17.15
CA SER A 47 8.08 4.65 -18.37
C SER A 47 9.10 3.86 -19.19
N ALA A 48 9.32 4.25 -20.46
CA ALA A 48 10.36 3.65 -21.30
C ALA A 48 11.75 3.83 -20.66
N ASP A 49 12.00 4.99 -20.03
CA ASP A 49 13.25 5.28 -19.32
C ASP A 49 13.41 4.39 -18.08
N ASP A 50 12.33 4.16 -17.30
CA ASP A 50 12.38 3.24 -16.16
C ASP A 50 12.68 1.80 -16.60
N ALA A 51 12.11 1.36 -17.73
CA ALA A 51 12.37 0.04 -18.29
C ALA A 51 13.82 -0.08 -18.75
N GLU A 52 14.37 0.97 -19.34
CA GLU A 52 15.77 1.02 -19.78
C GLU A 52 16.72 1.02 -18.57
N ASP A 53 16.46 1.83 -17.53
CA ASP A 53 17.23 1.83 -16.28
C ASP A 53 17.25 0.45 -15.64
N ALA A 54 16.09 -0.23 -15.56
CA ALA A 54 16.00 -1.58 -15.01
C ALA A 54 16.78 -2.60 -15.86
N ARG A 55 16.69 -2.49 -17.19
CA ARG A 55 17.42 -3.36 -18.13
C ARG A 55 18.93 -3.17 -18.02
N GLN A 56 19.40 -1.92 -17.92
CA GLN A 56 20.83 -1.61 -17.76
C GLN A 56 21.36 -2.16 -16.43
N ALA A 57 20.62 -1.96 -15.33
CA ALA A 57 20.98 -2.51 -14.03
C ALA A 57 21.07 -4.06 -14.06
N ALA A 58 20.09 -4.73 -14.67
CA ALA A 58 20.11 -6.17 -14.85
C ALA A 58 21.31 -6.64 -15.69
N THR A 59 21.60 -5.96 -16.81
CA THR A 59 22.73 -6.27 -17.68
C THR A 59 24.07 -6.12 -16.93
N ARG A 60 24.21 -5.05 -16.15
CA ARG A 60 25.40 -4.82 -15.32
C ARG A 60 25.64 -5.93 -14.32
N LEU A 61 24.57 -6.51 -13.77
CA LEU A 61 24.61 -7.61 -12.83
C LEU A 61 24.70 -9.00 -13.51
N GLY A 62 24.79 -9.06 -14.84
CA GLY A 62 24.85 -10.32 -15.60
C GLY A 62 23.53 -11.11 -15.62
N MET A 63 22.40 -10.44 -15.39
CA MET A 63 21.07 -11.02 -15.32
C MET A 63 20.33 -10.86 -16.65
N ARG A 64 19.45 -11.80 -16.99
CA ARG A 64 18.43 -11.60 -18.01
C ARG A 64 17.35 -10.66 -17.47
N PHE A 65 16.66 -9.98 -18.38
CA PHE A 65 15.60 -9.04 -18.01
C PHE A 65 14.35 -9.25 -18.85
N TYR A 66 13.20 -9.36 -18.18
CA TYR A 66 11.91 -9.61 -18.79
C TYR A 66 10.95 -8.45 -18.54
N VAL A 67 10.08 -8.17 -19.49
CA VAL A 67 8.95 -7.24 -19.31
C VAL A 67 7.65 -8.03 -19.48
N PHE A 68 6.85 -8.06 -18.43
CA PHE A 68 5.54 -8.72 -18.45
C PHE A 68 4.44 -7.67 -18.57
N ASN A 69 3.59 -7.82 -19.57
CA ASN A 69 2.47 -6.91 -19.76
C ASN A 69 1.30 -7.32 -18.84
N GLU A 70 1.04 -6.50 -17.82
CA GLU A 70 -0.04 -6.67 -16.86
C GLU A 70 -1.01 -5.47 -16.89
N THR A 71 -1.00 -4.69 -17.97
CA THR A 71 -1.80 -3.45 -18.12
C THR A 71 -3.29 -3.69 -17.86
N ASP A 72 -3.88 -4.73 -18.47
CA ASP A 72 -5.31 -5.02 -18.33
C ASP A 72 -5.67 -5.46 -16.90
N ARG A 73 -4.79 -6.25 -16.28
CA ARG A 73 -4.98 -6.68 -14.89
C ARG A 73 -4.84 -5.51 -13.94
N PHE A 74 -3.84 -4.65 -14.14
CA PHE A 74 -3.65 -3.43 -13.35
C PHE A 74 -4.87 -2.52 -13.44
N ARG A 75 -5.38 -2.31 -14.66
CA ARG A 75 -6.59 -1.52 -14.86
C ARG A 75 -7.75 -2.08 -14.04
N ARG A 76 -8.10 -3.36 -14.21
CA ARG A 76 -9.25 -3.96 -13.53
C ARG A 76 -9.09 -4.03 -12.00
N CYS A 77 -7.92 -4.48 -11.52
CA CYS A 77 -7.76 -4.79 -10.11
C CYS A 77 -7.32 -3.58 -9.26
N VAL A 78 -6.76 -2.53 -9.89
CA VAL A 78 -6.24 -1.37 -9.17
C VAL A 78 -6.96 -0.09 -9.56
N MET A 79 -6.96 0.29 -10.84
CA MET A 79 -7.50 1.59 -11.27
C MET A 79 -9.03 1.63 -11.20
N ASP A 80 -9.71 0.61 -11.72
CA ASP A 80 -11.18 0.54 -11.71
C ASP A 80 -11.68 0.41 -10.26
N ARG A 81 -11.00 -0.39 -9.43
CA ARG A 81 -11.32 -0.50 -8.00
C ARG A 81 -11.10 0.82 -7.26
N PHE A 82 -9.99 1.51 -7.51
CA PHE A 82 -9.72 2.83 -6.96
C PHE A 82 -10.85 3.81 -7.30
N THR A 83 -11.29 3.82 -8.55
CA THR A 83 -12.39 4.67 -9.02
C THR A 83 -13.72 4.30 -8.34
N ALA A 84 -14.03 2.99 -8.23
CA ALA A 84 -15.25 2.51 -7.59
C ALA A 84 -15.31 2.84 -6.09
N GLU A 85 -14.19 2.73 -5.37
CA GLU A 85 -14.11 3.10 -3.95
C GLU A 85 -14.38 4.60 -3.75
N TYR A 86 -13.80 5.47 -4.59
CA TYR A 86 -14.10 6.91 -4.55
C TYR A 86 -15.55 7.22 -4.92
N ALA A 87 -16.12 6.52 -5.90
CA ALA A 87 -17.55 6.63 -6.23
C ALA A 87 -18.43 6.21 -5.05
N ALA A 88 -17.98 5.25 -4.26
CA ALA A 88 -18.61 4.81 -3.03
C ALA A 88 -18.37 5.76 -1.83
N GLY A 89 -17.70 6.90 -2.02
CA GLY A 89 -17.39 7.84 -0.94
C GLY A 89 -16.23 7.40 -0.03
N ARG A 90 -15.55 6.30 -0.35
CA ARG A 90 -14.44 5.73 0.42
C ARG A 90 -13.11 6.32 -0.03
N THR A 91 -12.04 6.06 0.70
CA THR A 91 -10.69 6.55 0.36
C THR A 91 -9.72 5.37 0.32
N PRO A 92 -9.51 4.71 -0.84
CA PRO A 92 -8.70 3.50 -0.95
C PRO A 92 -7.20 3.78 -0.89
N ASN A 93 -6.41 2.71 -0.63
CA ASN A 93 -4.96 2.69 -0.85
C ASN A 93 -4.64 1.71 -2.00
N PRO A 94 -4.41 2.19 -3.22
CA PRO A 94 -4.23 1.33 -4.39
C PRO A 94 -2.93 0.51 -4.36
N CYS A 95 -1.93 0.90 -3.55
CA CYS A 95 -0.69 0.13 -3.41
C CYS A 95 -0.93 -1.23 -2.77
N ILE A 96 -1.92 -1.36 -1.88
CA ILE A 96 -2.31 -2.63 -1.27
C ILE A 96 -2.84 -3.58 -2.34
N ASP A 97 -3.74 -3.11 -3.20
CA ASP A 97 -4.28 -3.91 -4.30
C ASP A 97 -3.21 -4.28 -5.34
N CYS A 98 -2.33 -3.33 -5.70
CA CYS A 98 -1.21 -3.58 -6.60
C CYS A 98 -0.27 -4.67 -6.05
N ASN A 99 0.07 -4.61 -4.77
CA ASN A 99 0.91 -5.62 -4.15
C ASN A 99 0.20 -6.98 -4.15
N ARG A 100 -1.07 -7.05 -3.72
CA ARG A 100 -1.84 -8.30 -3.66
C ARG A 100 -2.01 -8.95 -5.02
N GLU A 101 -2.49 -8.19 -6.01
CA GLU A 101 -2.97 -8.75 -7.28
C GLU A 101 -1.86 -8.93 -8.32
N LEU A 102 -0.87 -8.02 -8.33
CA LEU A 102 0.14 -8.01 -9.38
C LEU A 102 1.50 -8.49 -8.89
N LYS A 103 2.10 -7.83 -7.87
CA LYS A 103 3.46 -8.16 -7.46
C LYS A 103 3.54 -9.52 -6.77
N PHE A 104 2.65 -9.78 -5.81
CA PHE A 104 2.65 -11.03 -5.03
C PHE A 104 1.57 -12.02 -5.48
N GLY A 105 0.73 -11.63 -6.46
CA GLY A 105 -0.14 -12.51 -7.22
C GLY A 105 0.49 -12.88 -8.55
N ALA A 106 0.16 -12.14 -9.63
CA ALA A 106 0.54 -12.47 -11.00
C ALA A 106 2.04 -12.72 -11.21
N LEU A 107 2.92 -11.87 -10.65
CA LEU A 107 4.36 -12.05 -10.82
C LEU A 107 4.85 -13.31 -10.10
N LEU A 108 4.36 -13.60 -8.90
CA LEU A 108 4.72 -14.82 -8.17
C LEU A 108 4.28 -16.07 -8.92
N ASP A 109 3.01 -16.13 -9.35
CA ASP A 109 2.47 -17.26 -10.10
C ASP A 109 3.30 -17.52 -11.37
N ARG A 110 3.65 -16.45 -12.09
CA ARG A 110 4.48 -16.53 -13.29
C ARG A 110 5.90 -17.00 -12.98
N ALA A 111 6.51 -16.49 -11.91
CA ALA A 111 7.84 -16.90 -11.48
C ALA A 111 7.89 -18.39 -11.16
N LEU A 112 6.93 -18.89 -10.39
CA LEU A 112 6.84 -20.32 -10.04
C LEU A 112 6.62 -21.17 -11.29
N THR A 113 5.75 -20.76 -12.21
CA THR A 113 5.52 -21.44 -13.49
C THR A 113 6.79 -21.50 -14.35
N LEU A 114 7.64 -20.46 -14.31
CA LEU A 114 8.91 -20.41 -15.03
C LEU A 114 10.05 -21.15 -14.31
N GLY A 115 9.78 -21.74 -13.15
CA GLY A 115 10.75 -22.54 -12.38
C GLY A 115 11.70 -21.71 -11.50
N TYR A 116 11.31 -20.48 -11.11
CA TYR A 116 11.98 -19.74 -10.07
C TYR A 116 11.52 -20.25 -8.70
N ASP A 117 12.44 -20.27 -7.72
CA ASP A 117 12.12 -20.63 -6.34
C ASP A 117 11.49 -19.46 -5.58
N TYR A 118 11.90 -18.22 -5.91
CA TYR A 118 11.50 -17.01 -5.22
C TYR A 118 11.23 -15.86 -6.19
N ILE A 119 10.42 -14.91 -5.72
CA ILE A 119 10.44 -13.53 -6.21
C ILE A 119 11.15 -12.64 -5.18
N ALA A 120 11.71 -11.53 -5.63
CA ALA A 120 12.26 -10.52 -4.75
C ALA A 120 11.81 -9.12 -5.16
N THR A 121 11.72 -8.21 -4.18
CA THR A 121 11.36 -6.83 -4.43
C THR A 121 12.19 -5.88 -3.56
N GLY A 122 12.23 -4.60 -3.93
CA GLY A 122 12.83 -3.53 -3.16
C GLY A 122 11.95 -2.96 -2.04
N HIS A 123 11.01 -3.73 -1.46
CA HIS A 123 10.22 -3.24 -0.34
C HIS A 123 11.01 -3.24 0.97
N TYR A 124 10.87 -2.16 1.74
CA TYR A 124 11.42 -2.03 3.09
C TYR A 124 10.52 -2.75 4.10
N ALA A 125 10.62 -4.05 4.13
CA ALA A 125 10.03 -4.96 5.12
C ALA A 125 10.92 -6.20 5.20
N ARG A 126 10.70 -7.08 6.17
CA ARG A 126 11.49 -8.29 6.36
C ARG A 126 10.58 -9.51 6.43
N VAL A 127 11.08 -10.63 5.96
CA VAL A 127 10.44 -11.95 6.09
C VAL A 127 11.36 -12.84 6.90
N ALA A 128 10.85 -13.48 7.93
CA ALA A 128 11.58 -14.43 8.75
C ALA A 128 10.78 -15.73 8.88
N TYR A 129 11.48 -16.87 8.84
CA TYR A 129 10.88 -18.15 9.16
C TYR A 129 11.03 -18.43 10.65
N ASP A 130 9.93 -18.70 11.31
CA ASP A 130 9.90 -19.11 12.72
C ASP A 130 9.81 -20.64 12.78
N ALA A 131 10.90 -21.27 13.21
CA ALA A 131 10.99 -22.73 13.27
C ALA A 131 10.10 -23.34 14.36
N GLU A 132 9.76 -22.60 15.40
CA GLU A 132 8.92 -23.08 16.49
C GLU A 132 7.46 -23.21 16.04
N SER A 133 6.91 -22.17 15.38
CA SER A 133 5.56 -22.21 14.85
C SER A 133 5.46 -22.86 13.46
N GLY A 134 6.58 -23.07 12.78
CA GLY A 134 6.62 -23.56 11.39
C GLY A 134 6.08 -22.56 10.38
N ARG A 135 6.12 -21.25 10.65
CA ARG A 135 5.47 -20.21 9.85
C ARG A 135 6.44 -19.10 9.45
N TYR A 136 6.09 -18.43 8.36
CA TYR A 136 6.74 -17.21 7.97
C TYR A 136 6.09 -16.01 8.67
N ARG A 137 6.93 -15.09 9.15
CA ARG A 137 6.53 -13.83 9.77
C ARG A 137 6.86 -12.68 8.83
N LEU A 138 5.95 -11.74 8.69
CA LEU A 138 6.19 -10.45 8.05
C LEU A 138 6.60 -9.46 9.14
N LEU A 139 7.76 -8.84 8.98
CA LEU A 139 8.30 -7.90 9.94
C LEU A 139 8.48 -6.53 9.29
N ARG A 140 8.45 -5.49 10.11
CA ARG A 140 8.79 -4.12 9.68
C ARG A 140 10.21 -4.04 9.12
N GLY A 141 10.44 -3.10 8.23
CA GLY A 141 11.78 -2.71 7.83
C GLY A 141 12.59 -2.14 9.00
N ALA A 142 13.92 -2.30 8.94
CA ALA A 142 14.82 -1.76 9.95
C ALA A 142 14.74 -0.23 10.02
N GLU A 143 14.64 0.44 8.88
CA GLU A 143 14.38 1.89 8.81
C GLU A 143 12.88 2.18 8.96
N ARG A 144 12.45 2.61 10.15
CA ARG A 144 11.05 2.87 10.49
C ARG A 144 10.38 3.92 9.58
N ARG A 145 11.12 4.92 9.10
CA ARG A 145 10.58 5.97 8.23
C ARG A 145 10.28 5.49 6.82
N LYS A 146 10.93 4.39 6.39
CA LYS A 146 10.76 3.77 5.08
C LYS A 146 9.95 2.47 5.14
N ASP A 147 9.55 2.04 6.34
CA ASP A 147 8.80 0.80 6.54
C ASP A 147 7.56 0.73 5.63
N GLN A 148 7.52 -0.33 4.81
CA GLN A 148 6.44 -0.59 3.87
C GLN A 148 5.58 -1.80 4.26
N SER A 149 5.78 -2.34 5.46
CA SER A 149 5.03 -3.51 5.94
C SER A 149 3.51 -3.27 5.94
N TYR A 150 3.07 -2.02 6.13
CA TYR A 150 1.67 -1.63 6.07
C TYR A 150 0.97 -2.03 4.76
N VAL A 151 1.62 -1.86 3.61
CA VAL A 151 1.03 -2.20 2.31
C VAL A 151 1.22 -3.67 1.92
N LEU A 152 1.79 -4.48 2.82
CA LEU A 152 2.07 -5.90 2.65
C LEU A 152 1.22 -6.80 3.57
N TYR A 153 0.36 -6.25 4.40
CA TYR A 153 -0.42 -7.01 5.40
C TYR A 153 -1.31 -8.10 4.80
N GLN A 154 -1.57 -8.06 3.50
CA GLN A 154 -2.41 -9.05 2.81
C GLN A 154 -1.63 -10.27 2.31
N LEU A 155 -0.32 -10.37 2.59
CA LEU A 155 0.49 -11.52 2.21
C LEU A 155 0.06 -12.77 2.95
N THR A 156 0.03 -13.89 2.22
CA THR A 156 -0.28 -15.22 2.76
C THR A 156 1.01 -15.98 3.09
N GLN A 157 0.89 -17.07 3.84
CA GLN A 157 2.02 -17.96 4.13
C GLN A 157 2.70 -18.50 2.87
N HIS A 158 1.90 -18.87 1.85
CA HIS A 158 2.43 -19.30 0.56
C HIS A 158 3.29 -18.21 -0.09
N GLN A 159 2.80 -16.97 -0.12
CA GLN A 159 3.53 -15.85 -0.71
C GLN A 159 4.81 -15.55 0.07
N LEU A 160 4.74 -15.52 1.40
CA LEU A 160 5.91 -15.29 2.25
C LEU A 160 6.99 -16.36 2.10
N ALA A 161 6.60 -17.63 1.90
CA ALA A 161 7.53 -18.73 1.67
C ALA A 161 8.35 -18.59 0.38
N HIS A 162 7.86 -17.81 -0.58
CA HIS A 162 8.50 -17.57 -1.89
C HIS A 162 8.95 -16.13 -2.10
N LEU A 163 9.08 -15.35 -1.02
CA LEU A 163 9.40 -13.91 -1.08
C LEU A 163 10.72 -13.59 -0.39
N LEU A 164 11.56 -12.81 -1.07
CA LEU A 164 12.77 -12.21 -0.52
C LEU A 164 12.66 -10.68 -0.55
N LEU A 165 12.97 -10.04 0.58
CA LEU A 165 12.97 -8.60 0.77
C LEU A 165 14.36 -8.11 1.22
N PRO A 166 15.40 -8.16 0.34
CA PRO A 166 16.78 -8.01 0.73
C PRO A 166 17.16 -6.60 1.19
N VAL A 167 16.34 -5.58 0.90
CA VAL A 167 16.59 -4.20 1.36
C VAL A 167 16.04 -3.91 2.75
N GLY A 168 15.21 -4.78 3.30
CA GLY A 168 14.48 -4.56 4.56
C GLY A 168 15.36 -4.39 5.79
N ASP A 169 16.59 -4.88 5.77
CA ASP A 169 17.55 -4.77 6.88
C ASP A 169 18.44 -3.51 6.80
N TYR A 170 18.25 -2.67 5.78
CA TYR A 170 19.11 -1.52 5.52
C TYR A 170 18.32 -0.21 5.55
N ASP A 171 19.03 0.88 5.86
CA ASP A 171 18.54 2.23 5.63
C ASP A 171 18.76 2.68 4.17
N LYS A 172 18.10 3.75 3.77
CA LYS A 172 18.17 4.25 2.39
C LYS A 172 19.58 4.69 1.98
N PRO A 173 20.38 5.39 2.81
CA PRO A 173 21.76 5.69 2.50
C PRO A 173 22.59 4.44 2.20
N ALA A 174 22.51 3.40 3.05
CA ALA A 174 23.23 2.15 2.83
C ALA A 174 22.82 1.44 1.53
N ILE A 175 21.52 1.47 1.17
CA ILE A 175 21.04 0.92 -0.10
C ILE A 175 21.62 1.68 -1.30
N ARG A 176 21.70 3.01 -1.24
CA ARG A 176 22.36 3.81 -2.28
C ARG A 176 23.85 3.50 -2.41
N ASP A 177 24.55 3.35 -1.29
CA ASP A 177 25.97 2.98 -1.28
C ASP A 177 26.22 1.58 -1.87
N LYS A 178 25.35 0.61 -1.55
CA LYS A 178 25.39 -0.72 -2.15
C LYS A 178 25.13 -0.69 -3.66
N ALA A 179 24.19 0.14 -4.11
CA ALA A 179 23.91 0.34 -5.53
C ALA A 179 25.13 0.96 -6.26
N ARG A 180 25.76 2.00 -5.68
CA ARG A 180 26.99 2.60 -6.23
C ARG A 180 28.14 1.60 -6.27
N ALA A 181 28.34 0.83 -5.19
CA ALA A 181 29.39 -0.20 -5.13
C ALA A 181 29.20 -1.30 -6.18
N ALA A 182 27.95 -1.60 -6.56
CA ALA A 182 27.60 -2.50 -7.65
C ALA A 182 27.70 -1.84 -9.05
N GLY A 183 28.06 -0.55 -9.13
CA GLY A 183 28.17 0.21 -10.36
C GLY A 183 26.84 0.50 -11.04
N LEU A 184 25.75 0.63 -10.29
CA LEU A 184 24.41 0.89 -10.82
C LEU A 184 24.20 2.39 -11.07
N ASP A 185 23.85 2.77 -12.29
CA ASP A 185 23.76 4.17 -12.72
C ASP A 185 22.53 4.89 -12.08
N ASN A 186 21.50 4.13 -11.65
CA ASN A 186 20.31 4.64 -11.00
C ASN A 186 20.44 4.76 -9.45
N ALA A 187 21.64 4.66 -8.89
CA ALA A 187 21.88 4.74 -7.44
C ALA A 187 21.39 6.06 -6.80
N ASP A 188 21.43 7.17 -7.54
CA ASP A 188 21.03 8.49 -7.08
C ASP A 188 19.61 8.91 -7.51
N LYS A 189 18.87 8.02 -8.19
CA LYS A 189 17.50 8.28 -8.62
C LYS A 189 16.58 8.56 -7.42
N GLY A 190 15.70 9.55 -7.56
CA GLY A 190 14.73 9.92 -6.53
C GLY A 190 13.71 8.82 -6.26
N ASP A 191 13.12 8.86 -5.06
CA ASP A 191 12.05 7.93 -4.70
C ASP A 191 10.74 8.32 -5.37
N SER A 192 9.93 7.34 -5.77
CA SER A 192 8.52 7.57 -6.15
C SER A 192 7.71 7.92 -4.91
N GLN A 193 7.07 9.11 -4.88
CA GLN A 193 6.40 9.62 -3.68
C GLN A 193 4.88 9.52 -3.71
N ASP A 194 4.26 9.38 -4.90
CA ASP A 194 2.81 9.44 -5.11
C ASP A 194 2.25 8.15 -5.70
N ILE A 195 0.92 8.13 -5.86
CA ILE A 195 0.23 7.07 -6.58
C ILE A 195 0.75 7.04 -8.02
N CYS A 196 1.34 5.92 -8.41
CA CYS A 196 2.12 5.81 -9.65
C CYS A 196 1.34 6.12 -10.94
N PHE A 197 0.02 5.91 -10.94
CA PHE A 197 -0.86 6.24 -12.08
C PHE A 197 -1.57 7.60 -11.94
N VAL A 198 -1.20 8.41 -10.93
CA VAL A 198 -1.64 9.79 -10.72
C VAL A 198 -0.39 10.68 -10.61
N PRO A 199 0.34 10.90 -11.71
CA PRO A 199 1.69 11.45 -11.68
C PRO A 199 1.78 12.89 -11.17
N ASP A 200 0.73 13.67 -11.32
CA ASP A 200 0.61 15.06 -10.86
C ASP A 200 0.01 15.20 -9.46
N GLY A 201 -0.35 14.07 -8.83
CA GLY A 201 -1.04 14.04 -7.52
C GLY A 201 -2.52 14.47 -7.60
N ASP A 202 -3.03 14.86 -8.78
CA ASP A 202 -4.44 15.23 -8.99
C ASP A 202 -5.31 14.00 -9.28
N TYR A 203 -5.60 13.24 -8.21
CA TYR A 203 -6.48 12.08 -8.32
C TYR A 203 -7.91 12.45 -8.76
N VAL A 204 -8.36 13.69 -8.55
CA VAL A 204 -9.70 14.14 -8.97
C VAL A 204 -9.79 14.21 -10.49
N THR A 205 -8.77 14.78 -11.14
CA THR A 205 -8.67 14.77 -12.60
C THR A 205 -8.55 13.36 -13.16
N PHE A 206 -7.78 12.49 -12.50
CA PHE A 206 -7.72 11.06 -12.86
C PHE A 206 -9.12 10.41 -12.81
N LEU A 207 -9.86 10.56 -11.71
CA LEU A 207 -11.22 9.99 -11.57
C LEU A 207 -12.17 10.46 -12.68
N ARG A 208 -12.10 11.75 -13.06
CA ARG A 208 -12.88 12.27 -14.20
C ARG A 208 -12.50 11.61 -15.53
N ARG A 209 -11.20 11.40 -15.77
CA ARG A 209 -10.72 10.68 -16.98
C ARG A 209 -11.19 9.22 -17.01
N GLN A 210 -11.38 8.60 -15.83
CA GLN A 210 -11.99 7.27 -15.70
C GLN A 210 -13.52 7.27 -15.85
N GLY A 211 -14.13 8.42 -16.17
CA GLY A 211 -15.58 8.54 -16.39
C GLY A 211 -16.40 8.80 -15.12
N LEU A 212 -15.77 9.06 -13.97
CA LEU A 212 -16.50 9.39 -12.76
C LEU A 212 -17.10 10.80 -12.85
N THR A 213 -18.43 10.88 -12.79
CA THR A 213 -19.14 12.15 -12.72
C THR A 213 -19.08 12.71 -11.29
N LEU A 214 -18.63 13.95 -11.16
CA LEU A 214 -18.62 14.65 -9.89
C LEU A 214 -19.90 15.47 -9.76
N THR A 215 -20.77 15.08 -8.83
CA THR A 215 -22.04 15.77 -8.57
C THR A 215 -21.84 16.76 -7.42
N PRO A 216 -21.96 18.08 -7.66
CA PRO A 216 -21.91 19.07 -6.60
C PRO A 216 -23.07 18.87 -5.61
N GLY A 217 -22.80 19.12 -4.33
CA GLY A 217 -23.78 19.02 -3.25
C GLY A 217 -23.52 20.05 -2.15
N ASP A 218 -24.12 19.86 -1.00
CA ASP A 218 -24.04 20.84 0.09
C ASP A 218 -23.01 20.43 1.16
N PHE A 219 -22.26 21.43 1.63
CA PHE A 219 -21.61 21.33 2.92
C PHE A 219 -22.63 21.66 4.01
N LEU A 220 -22.75 20.77 4.99
CA LEU A 220 -23.64 20.91 6.13
C LEU A 220 -22.82 21.05 7.42
N ASP A 221 -23.35 21.73 8.42
CA ASP A 221 -22.86 21.57 9.79
C ASP A 221 -23.53 20.36 10.46
N GLU A 222 -23.11 20.04 11.69
CA GLU A 222 -23.65 18.91 12.48
C GLU A 222 -25.14 19.06 12.81
N ALA A 223 -25.68 20.29 12.73
CA ALA A 223 -27.12 20.58 12.89
C ALA A 223 -27.90 20.51 11.54
N GLY A 224 -27.22 20.20 10.44
CA GLY A 224 -27.81 20.10 9.10
C GLY A 224 -27.99 21.43 8.37
N ARG A 225 -27.43 22.54 8.88
CA ARG A 225 -27.49 23.86 8.20
C ARG A 225 -26.49 23.90 7.06
N VAL A 226 -26.88 24.45 5.93
CA VAL A 226 -26.03 24.59 4.75
C VAL A 226 -24.96 25.66 5.00
N LEU A 227 -23.69 25.27 4.83
CA LEU A 227 -22.51 26.13 4.96
C LEU A 227 -21.94 26.57 3.62
N GLY A 228 -22.27 25.90 2.54
CA GLY A 228 -21.74 26.15 1.20
C GLY A 228 -21.96 24.96 0.28
N ARG A 229 -21.24 24.95 -0.86
CA ARG A 229 -21.36 23.86 -1.84
C ARG A 229 -20.02 23.18 -2.12
N HIS A 230 -20.02 21.85 -2.17
CA HIS A 230 -18.86 21.05 -2.54
C HIS A 230 -18.88 20.66 -4.02
N ARG A 231 -17.73 20.29 -4.57
CA ARG A 231 -17.52 19.93 -5.99
C ARG A 231 -17.84 18.47 -6.32
N GLY A 232 -18.25 17.67 -5.35
CA GLY A 232 -18.50 16.22 -5.42
C GLY A 232 -17.82 15.49 -4.27
N LEU A 233 -18.47 14.47 -3.69
CA LEU A 233 -17.96 13.69 -2.55
C LEU A 233 -16.53 13.12 -2.77
N PRO A 234 -16.16 12.64 -3.98
CA PRO A 234 -14.83 12.11 -4.23
C PRO A 234 -13.69 13.13 -4.05
N CYS A 235 -13.98 14.44 -4.14
CA CYS A 235 -12.97 15.49 -4.00
C CYS A 235 -12.49 15.71 -2.56
N TYR A 236 -13.07 15.00 -1.57
CA TYR A 236 -12.82 15.26 -0.16
C TYR A 236 -12.54 13.97 0.61
N THR A 237 -11.76 14.12 1.68
CA THR A 237 -11.38 13.00 2.56
C THR A 237 -11.70 13.36 4.01
N ILE A 238 -12.12 12.37 4.80
CA ILE A 238 -12.36 12.53 6.24
C ILE A 238 -11.12 13.12 6.93
N GLY A 239 -11.34 14.16 7.74
CA GLY A 239 -10.28 14.91 8.43
C GLY A 239 -9.64 16.02 7.60
N GLN A 240 -10.05 16.24 6.34
CA GLN A 240 -9.58 17.35 5.52
C GLN A 240 -10.10 18.69 6.08
N GLY A 241 -9.19 19.64 6.32
CA GLY A 241 -9.53 20.99 6.80
C GLY A 241 -9.11 22.10 5.83
N LYS A 242 -8.36 21.76 4.76
CA LYS A 242 -7.90 22.76 3.78
C LYS A 242 -8.60 22.55 2.43
N GLY A 243 -8.79 23.67 1.68
CA GLY A 243 -9.37 23.60 0.33
C GLY A 243 -10.88 23.30 0.31
N LEU A 244 -11.60 23.52 1.41
CA LEU A 244 -13.05 23.32 1.49
C LEU A 244 -13.83 24.43 0.76
N GLY A 245 -13.30 25.67 0.73
CA GLY A 245 -13.96 26.80 0.08
C GLY A 245 -15.18 27.35 0.83
N VAL A 246 -15.27 27.07 2.14
CA VAL A 246 -16.31 27.63 3.03
C VAL A 246 -15.72 28.64 3.99
N ALA A 247 -16.45 29.71 4.30
CA ALA A 247 -16.07 30.77 5.23
C ALA A 247 -17.00 30.73 6.45
N VAL A 248 -16.63 29.97 7.47
CA VAL A 248 -17.46 29.78 8.67
C VAL A 248 -16.87 30.43 9.93
N GLY A 249 -15.82 31.27 9.77
CA GLY A 249 -15.21 32.04 10.88
C GLY A 249 -14.38 31.20 11.87
N ARG A 250 -14.27 29.87 11.64
CA ARG A 250 -13.47 28.92 12.44
C ARG A 250 -12.88 27.83 11.58
N HIS A 251 -11.89 27.09 12.09
CA HIS A 251 -11.42 25.90 11.39
C HIS A 251 -12.46 24.78 11.47
N VAL A 252 -12.78 24.20 10.32
CA VAL A 252 -13.69 23.06 10.21
C VAL A 252 -13.04 21.94 9.40
N TYR A 253 -13.50 20.73 9.64
CA TYR A 253 -12.97 19.51 9.03
C TYR A 253 -14.10 18.68 8.44
N VAL A 254 -13.80 17.89 7.42
CA VAL A 254 -14.71 16.88 6.87
C VAL A 254 -14.91 15.79 7.92
N LEU A 255 -16.11 15.67 8.48
CA LEU A 255 -16.46 14.64 9.45
C LEU A 255 -17.08 13.43 8.79
N GLU A 256 -17.98 13.66 7.81
CA GLU A 256 -18.74 12.60 7.16
C GLU A 256 -19.01 12.94 5.69
N LYS A 257 -19.12 11.92 4.86
CA LYS A 257 -19.59 11.99 3.47
C LYS A 257 -20.90 11.23 3.37
N ASP A 258 -22.03 11.95 3.43
CA ASP A 258 -23.37 11.41 3.29
C ASP A 258 -23.70 11.23 1.80
N ARG A 259 -23.71 9.98 1.36
CA ARG A 259 -23.97 9.64 -0.04
C ARG A 259 -25.44 9.83 -0.43
N ASP A 260 -26.35 9.51 0.48
CA ASP A 260 -27.79 9.50 0.18
C ASP A 260 -28.30 10.92 -0.04
N ARG A 261 -27.76 11.86 0.74
CA ARG A 261 -28.06 13.29 0.59
C ARG A 261 -27.11 14.04 -0.35
N ASN A 262 -26.06 13.38 -0.86
CA ASN A 262 -24.94 14.01 -1.57
C ASN A 262 -24.41 15.22 -0.80
N ALA A 263 -24.11 15.05 0.48
CA ALA A 263 -23.69 16.11 1.38
C ALA A 263 -22.38 15.74 2.12
N ILE A 264 -21.65 16.76 2.55
CA ILE A 264 -20.47 16.62 3.39
C ILE A 264 -20.74 17.35 4.69
N VAL A 265 -20.64 16.63 5.81
CA VAL A 265 -20.77 17.21 7.14
C VAL A 265 -19.43 17.76 7.59
N LEU A 266 -19.42 19.01 7.98
CA LEU A 266 -18.27 19.72 8.52
C LEU A 266 -18.47 20.00 10.02
N GLY A 267 -17.40 19.84 10.80
CA GLY A 267 -17.43 20.12 12.24
C GLY A 267 -16.03 20.33 12.82
N ASP A 268 -15.96 20.32 14.14
CA ASP A 268 -14.74 20.60 14.88
C ASP A 268 -13.80 19.38 14.90
N ASP A 269 -12.52 19.62 15.17
CA ASP A 269 -11.50 18.56 15.24
C ASP A 269 -11.84 17.47 16.27
N ALA A 270 -12.47 17.83 17.39
CA ALA A 270 -12.88 16.89 18.43
C ALA A 270 -13.84 15.81 17.93
N ALA A 271 -14.68 16.12 16.95
CA ALA A 271 -15.63 15.17 16.37
C ALA A 271 -14.98 14.14 15.41
N LEU A 272 -13.69 14.30 15.10
CA LEU A 272 -12.95 13.35 14.27
C LEU A 272 -12.43 12.12 15.03
N TYR A 273 -12.52 12.13 16.36
CA TYR A 273 -11.94 11.06 17.18
C TYR A 273 -12.94 9.95 17.44
N ALA A 274 -12.51 8.72 17.18
CA ALA A 274 -13.29 7.51 17.43
C ALA A 274 -12.46 6.48 18.21
N SER A 275 -13.12 5.74 19.11
CA SER A 275 -12.45 4.76 19.98
C SER A 275 -12.40 3.37 19.38
N SER A 276 -13.19 3.08 18.36
CA SER A 276 -13.17 1.78 17.68
C SER A 276 -13.48 1.90 16.19
N LEU A 277 -13.24 0.81 15.48
CA LEU A 277 -13.60 0.65 14.07
C LEU A 277 -14.04 -0.78 13.77
N LEU A 278 -14.76 -0.93 12.67
CA LEU A 278 -15.03 -2.20 12.02
C LEU A 278 -14.26 -2.29 10.71
N ALA A 279 -13.73 -3.48 10.42
CA ALA A 279 -13.03 -3.77 9.18
C ALA A 279 -13.50 -5.09 8.56
N SER A 280 -13.47 -5.15 7.25
CA SER A 280 -13.78 -6.31 6.42
C SER A 280 -12.54 -6.79 5.66
N HIS A 281 -12.67 -7.84 4.83
CA HIS A 281 -11.58 -8.39 4.02
C HIS A 281 -10.30 -8.62 4.85
N VAL A 282 -10.48 -9.24 6.02
CA VAL A 282 -9.42 -9.44 7.00
C VAL A 282 -8.46 -10.52 6.52
N ASN A 283 -7.17 -10.23 6.59
CA ASN A 283 -6.10 -11.21 6.43
C ASN A 283 -5.30 -11.31 7.73
N TRP A 284 -5.08 -12.53 8.19
CA TRP A 284 -4.13 -12.86 9.24
C TRP A 284 -2.90 -13.48 8.60
N ILE A 285 -1.72 -12.88 8.84
CA ILE A 285 -0.45 -13.36 8.26
C ILE A 285 -0.19 -14.82 8.64
N SER A 286 -0.57 -15.23 9.83
CA SER A 286 -0.46 -16.63 10.29
C SER A 286 -1.30 -17.62 9.46
N GLY A 287 -2.28 -17.14 8.67
CA GLY A 287 -3.28 -17.97 7.99
C GLY A 287 -4.36 -18.53 8.92
N GLN A 288 -4.38 -18.14 10.20
CA GLN A 288 -5.34 -18.61 11.19
C GLN A 288 -6.02 -17.43 11.88
N ILE A 289 -7.33 -17.47 11.98
CA ILE A 289 -8.10 -16.48 12.74
C ILE A 289 -7.90 -16.78 14.23
N PRO A 290 -7.46 -15.81 15.05
CA PRO A 290 -7.34 -15.99 16.49
C PRO A 290 -8.70 -16.32 17.11
N ALA A 291 -8.73 -17.30 18.03
CA ALA A 291 -9.94 -17.70 18.74
C ALA A 291 -10.32 -16.73 19.88
N VAL A 292 -9.41 -15.87 20.28
CA VAL A 292 -9.58 -14.90 21.37
C VAL A 292 -9.15 -13.51 20.90
N PRO A 293 -9.59 -12.43 21.57
CA PRO A 293 -9.12 -11.09 21.28
C PRO A 293 -7.60 -10.98 21.41
N VAL A 294 -6.99 -10.21 20.51
CA VAL A 294 -5.53 -10.04 20.41
C VAL A 294 -5.15 -8.66 20.92
N ARG A 295 -4.30 -8.59 21.93
CA ARG A 295 -3.67 -7.35 22.36
C ARG A 295 -2.53 -7.01 21.41
N CYS A 296 -2.58 -5.81 20.80
CA CYS A 296 -1.63 -5.40 19.75
C CYS A 296 -1.58 -3.86 19.62
N ALA A 297 -0.90 -3.38 18.60
CA ALA A 297 -1.00 -2.00 18.16
C ALA A 297 -1.53 -1.94 16.73
N ALA A 298 -2.17 -0.85 16.33
CA ALA A 298 -2.72 -0.70 14.98
C ALA A 298 -2.39 0.64 14.34
N LYS A 299 -2.22 0.63 13.02
CA LYS A 299 -2.22 1.81 12.16
C LYS A 299 -3.49 1.83 11.33
N THR A 300 -4.14 3.00 11.22
CA THR A 300 -5.30 3.21 10.35
C THR A 300 -4.94 3.99 9.07
N ARG A 301 -3.68 4.40 8.92
CA ARG A 301 -3.10 5.07 7.74
C ARG A 301 -1.62 4.72 7.62
N TYR A 302 -1.10 4.78 6.40
CA TYR A 302 0.30 4.47 6.12
C TYR A 302 1.28 5.31 6.96
N SER A 303 1.08 6.62 7.02
CA SER A 303 1.98 7.57 7.70
C SER A 303 1.75 7.70 9.21
N GLN A 304 0.76 6.99 9.77
CA GLN A 304 0.45 7.05 11.20
C GLN A 304 1.45 6.24 12.04
N VAL A 305 1.70 6.70 13.26
CA VAL A 305 2.34 5.86 14.28
C VAL A 305 1.29 4.89 14.82
N GLU A 306 1.69 3.64 15.08
CA GLU A 306 0.80 2.65 15.65
C GLU A 306 0.36 3.00 17.07
N THR A 307 -0.89 2.69 17.37
CA THR A 307 -1.51 2.97 18.67
C THR A 307 -1.97 1.67 19.33
N PRO A 308 -1.73 1.49 20.64
CA PRO A 308 -2.19 0.31 21.37
C PRO A 308 -3.70 0.11 21.26
N CYS A 309 -4.08 -1.16 21.04
CA CYS A 309 -5.48 -1.55 20.85
C CYS A 309 -5.71 -3.02 21.21
N THR A 310 -6.98 -3.42 21.22
CA THR A 310 -7.39 -4.83 21.23
C THR A 310 -8.17 -5.13 19.94
N ALA A 311 -7.74 -6.14 19.21
CA ALA A 311 -8.39 -6.64 17.99
C ALA A 311 -9.31 -7.82 18.31
N TYR A 312 -10.57 -7.71 17.93
CA TYR A 312 -11.61 -8.71 18.15
C TYR A 312 -12.01 -9.33 16.81
N PRO A 313 -11.58 -10.56 16.49
CA PRO A 313 -12.09 -11.31 15.34
C PRO A 313 -13.60 -11.49 15.48
N LEU A 314 -14.36 -11.25 14.40
CA LEU A 314 -15.81 -11.37 14.39
C LEU A 314 -16.22 -12.69 13.72
N PRO A 315 -17.41 -13.26 14.10
CA PRO A 315 -17.88 -14.54 13.55
C PRO A 315 -18.12 -14.54 12.04
N ASP A 316 -18.38 -13.37 11.45
CA ASP A 316 -18.61 -13.18 10.01
C ASP A 316 -17.28 -13.01 9.21
N GLY A 317 -16.14 -13.19 9.87
CA GLY A 317 -14.82 -12.99 9.28
C GLY A 317 -14.34 -11.53 9.28
N GLY A 318 -15.12 -10.63 9.87
CA GLY A 318 -14.76 -9.24 10.11
C GLY A 318 -13.80 -9.06 11.28
N LEU A 319 -13.46 -7.81 11.54
CA LEU A 319 -12.55 -7.40 12.62
C LEU A 319 -13.08 -6.13 13.28
N ARG A 320 -13.23 -6.14 14.60
CA ARG A 320 -13.41 -4.94 15.40
C ARG A 320 -12.10 -4.60 16.09
N VAL A 321 -11.66 -3.33 15.99
CA VAL A 321 -10.48 -2.83 16.71
C VAL A 321 -10.91 -1.76 17.69
N VAL A 322 -10.56 -1.94 18.95
CA VAL A 322 -10.86 -0.98 20.05
C VAL A 322 -9.53 -0.41 20.50
N PHE A 323 -9.36 0.90 20.35
CA PHE A 323 -8.15 1.62 20.72
C PHE A 323 -8.16 2.05 22.19
N ASP A 324 -7.00 2.08 22.83
CA ASP A 324 -6.84 2.59 24.20
C ASP A 324 -7.04 4.11 24.26
N GLN A 325 -6.71 4.80 23.18
CA GLN A 325 -6.90 6.23 22.99
C GLN A 325 -7.63 6.48 21.68
N PRO A 326 -8.63 7.38 21.66
CA PRO A 326 -9.37 7.69 20.44
C PRO A 326 -8.44 8.09 19.29
N GLN A 327 -8.73 7.59 18.09
CA GLN A 327 -7.95 7.84 16.89
C GLN A 327 -8.62 8.85 15.99
N ARG A 328 -7.82 9.80 15.49
CA ARG A 328 -8.30 10.88 14.63
C ARG A 328 -8.58 10.41 13.21
N ALA A 329 -9.76 10.75 12.70
CA ALA A 329 -10.13 10.66 11.30
C ALA A 329 -9.93 9.25 10.72
N ILE A 330 -10.42 8.23 11.41
CA ILE A 330 -10.52 6.86 10.89
C ILE A 330 -11.37 6.91 9.60
N THR A 331 -10.82 6.40 8.49
CA THR A 331 -11.40 6.63 7.16
C THR A 331 -11.76 5.32 6.48
N ALA A 332 -13.02 5.16 6.09
CA ALA A 332 -13.48 4.01 5.32
C ALA A 332 -12.72 3.87 3.98
N GLY A 333 -12.36 2.64 3.63
CA GLY A 333 -11.55 2.32 2.45
C GLY A 333 -10.03 2.29 2.71
N GLN A 334 -9.54 2.90 3.80
CA GLN A 334 -8.17 2.70 4.26
C GLN A 334 -8.02 1.32 4.92
N ALA A 335 -6.77 0.87 5.10
CA ALA A 335 -6.50 -0.34 5.85
C ALA A 335 -6.33 -0.04 7.34
N VAL A 336 -6.76 -0.97 8.20
CA VAL A 336 -6.22 -1.12 9.54
C VAL A 336 -5.21 -2.26 9.52
N VAL A 337 -3.99 -2.01 9.98
CA VAL A 337 -2.91 -3.02 10.04
C VAL A 337 -2.45 -3.19 11.47
N LEU A 338 -2.43 -4.46 11.92
CA LEU A 338 -2.15 -4.87 13.28
C LEU A 338 -0.68 -5.27 13.43
N TYR A 339 -0.07 -4.87 14.55
CA TYR A 339 1.33 -5.11 14.86
C TYR A 339 1.51 -5.63 16.28
N ASP A 340 2.43 -6.57 16.44
CA ASP A 340 3.02 -6.94 17.74
C ASP A 340 4.53 -6.65 17.67
N GLY A 341 4.96 -5.56 18.29
CA GLY A 341 6.32 -5.04 18.11
C GLY A 341 6.65 -4.80 16.64
N ASP A 342 7.61 -5.57 16.09
CA ASP A 342 8.01 -5.52 14.69
C ASP A 342 7.16 -6.40 13.77
N GLU A 343 6.42 -7.35 14.32
CA GLU A 343 5.63 -8.29 13.54
C GLU A 343 4.31 -7.69 13.06
N VAL A 344 3.99 -7.91 11.78
CA VAL A 344 2.66 -7.66 11.22
C VAL A 344 1.80 -8.88 11.49
N LEU A 345 0.76 -8.72 12.29
CA LEU A 345 -0.18 -9.81 12.59
C LEU A 345 -1.20 -10.01 11.46
N GLY A 346 -1.55 -8.92 10.77
CA GLY A 346 -2.56 -8.90 9.73
C GLY A 346 -3.23 -7.55 9.61
N GLY A 347 -4.46 -7.53 9.10
CA GLY A 347 -5.25 -6.30 8.96
C GLY A 347 -6.50 -6.51 8.13
N GLY A 348 -7.21 -5.42 7.87
CA GLY A 348 -8.43 -5.43 7.06
C GLY A 348 -8.72 -4.06 6.46
N THR A 349 -9.75 -3.98 5.62
CA THR A 349 -10.24 -2.73 5.05
C THR A 349 -11.25 -2.10 6.01
N ILE A 350 -11.01 -0.86 6.41
CA ILE A 350 -11.88 -0.11 7.34
C ILE A 350 -13.23 0.15 6.66
N GLU A 351 -14.31 -0.25 7.33
CA GLU A 351 -15.69 -0.01 6.89
C GLU A 351 -16.26 1.25 7.53
N LYS A 352 -16.11 1.39 8.84
CA LYS A 352 -16.59 2.55 9.60
C LYS A 352 -15.82 2.70 10.91
N SER A 353 -15.85 3.90 11.48
CA SER A 353 -15.46 4.22 12.85
C SER A 353 -16.67 4.18 13.80
N GLU A 354 -16.44 3.89 15.08
CA GLU A 354 -17.44 3.86 16.15
C GLU A 354 -16.94 4.58 17.42
#